data_75e8049ae645369d8bd9fca05b347507
#
_entry.id   75e8049ae645369d8bd9fca05b347507
#
_cell.length_a   1.000
_cell.length_b   1.000
_cell.length_c   1.000
_cell.angle_alpha   90.00
_cell.angle_beta   90.00
_cell.angle_gamma   90.00
#
_symmetry.space_group_name_H-M   'P 1'
#
loop_
_entity.id
_entity.type
_entity.pdbx_description
1 polymer ?
#
loop_
_entity_poly.entity_id
_entity_poly.type
_entity_poly.pdbx_seq_one_letter_code
_entity_poly.pdbx_strand_id
1 'polypeptide(L)'
;MLKHMKKSTNVKLTGFLCAAAMMATGMAHAQEPADYGRLSGSFETNTIWYMQDSVIYNLSNPLPKDRFGSNNYLKLDYTRGKFSAGVQGELYAPVLSGYQNQFQGGKITNKYASWTDDNFFVTVGDFYDQYGSGLIFRAYEDRALGMNSSVEGVRAGMNIGDIFAIRAMLGRPRLYMEYAPSWLRGADATLALSSIFGFKSQYLALEGSFLSQYDAARLNITNNAGEHILSSDMSAWSARMVYEAAGFSGRVELVGKTPGYYMVDGDNVPYFGRAQLIELGYSGHGWGI
;
A
#
# COMPACT_ATOMS: atom_id res chain seq x y z
N MET A 1 10.98 -23.25 -27.99
CA MET A 1 10.37 -22.26 -27.07
C MET A 1 11.26 -21.84 -25.88
N LEU A 2 12.11 -22.73 -25.36
CA LEU A 2 13.01 -22.46 -24.20
C LEU A 2 14.21 -21.53 -24.48
N LYS A 3 14.64 -21.38 -25.72
CA LYS A 3 15.82 -20.58 -26.11
C LYS A 3 15.60 -19.05 -26.08
N HIS A 4 14.36 -18.60 -26.22
CA HIS A 4 14.02 -17.16 -26.21
C HIS A 4 13.86 -16.57 -24.81
N MET A 5 13.45 -17.36 -23.82
CA MET A 5 13.29 -16.88 -22.44
C MET A 5 14.62 -16.60 -21.72
N LYS A 6 15.68 -17.41 -22.00
CA LYS A 6 17.02 -17.18 -21.41
C LYS A 6 17.68 -15.86 -21.81
N LYS A 7 17.43 -15.38 -23.05
CA LYS A 7 18.01 -14.13 -23.53
C LYS A 7 17.40 -12.87 -22.90
N SER A 8 16.11 -12.90 -22.58
CA SER A 8 15.41 -11.75 -21.98
C SER A 8 15.82 -11.52 -20.51
N THR A 9 16.04 -12.59 -19.77
CA THR A 9 16.39 -12.50 -18.34
C THR A 9 17.81 -11.94 -18.14
N ASN A 10 18.76 -12.34 -18.99
CA ASN A 10 20.14 -11.86 -18.88
C ASN A 10 20.30 -10.37 -19.19
N VAL A 11 19.53 -9.85 -20.18
CA VAL A 11 19.57 -8.42 -20.52
C VAL A 11 18.99 -7.55 -19.39
N LYS A 12 17.91 -8.01 -18.75
CA LYS A 12 17.28 -7.29 -17.63
C LYS A 12 18.16 -7.29 -16.39
N LEU A 13 18.83 -8.39 -16.09
CA LEU A 13 19.76 -8.51 -14.98
C LEU A 13 20.99 -7.62 -15.16
N THR A 14 21.55 -7.59 -16.35
CA THR A 14 22.72 -6.74 -16.68
C THR A 14 22.36 -5.26 -16.59
N GLY A 15 21.20 -4.86 -17.07
CA GLY A 15 20.72 -3.48 -16.96
C GLY A 15 20.50 -3.03 -15.52
N PHE A 16 19.98 -3.90 -14.69
CA PHE A 16 19.77 -3.60 -13.26
C PHE A 16 21.08 -3.47 -12.47
N LEU A 17 22.05 -4.35 -12.74
CA LEU A 17 23.39 -4.30 -12.13
C LEU A 17 24.21 -3.10 -12.63
N CYS A 18 24.12 -2.73 -13.91
CA CYS A 18 24.78 -1.55 -14.46
C CYS A 18 24.21 -0.25 -13.87
N ALA A 19 22.90 -0.17 -13.65
CA ALA A 19 22.26 0.98 -13.00
C ALA A 19 22.74 1.14 -11.54
N ALA A 20 22.87 0.04 -10.81
CA ALA A 20 23.41 0.04 -9.44
C ALA A 20 24.89 0.45 -9.38
N ALA A 21 25.70 0.00 -10.33
CA ALA A 21 27.13 0.35 -10.41
C ALA A 21 27.39 1.81 -10.81
N MET A 22 26.59 2.39 -11.70
CA MET A 22 26.72 3.80 -12.09
C MET A 22 26.37 4.78 -10.96
N MET A 23 25.54 4.38 -10.00
CA MET A 23 25.20 5.21 -8.84
C MET A 23 26.26 5.23 -7.75
N ALA A 24 27.06 4.17 -7.61
CA ALA A 24 28.15 4.12 -6.64
C ALA A 24 29.30 5.05 -7.00
N THR A 25 29.46 5.42 -8.27
CA THR A 25 30.54 6.30 -8.74
C THR A 25 30.20 7.79 -8.73
N GLY A 26 28.92 8.14 -8.62
CA GLY A 26 28.44 9.54 -8.64
C GLY A 26 28.54 10.31 -7.33
N MET A 27 28.94 9.69 -6.21
CA MET A 27 28.97 10.33 -4.89
C MET A 27 30.27 11.08 -4.53
N ALA A 28 31.20 11.22 -5.47
CA ALA A 28 32.55 11.72 -5.16
C ALA A 28 32.82 13.21 -5.43
N HIS A 29 31.82 14.04 -5.68
CA HIS A 29 32.04 15.48 -5.86
C HIS A 29 31.08 16.30 -4.97
N ALA A 30 31.55 16.65 -3.78
CA ALA A 30 30.97 17.67 -2.93
C ALA A 30 31.43 19.05 -3.44
N GLN A 31 30.57 19.75 -4.13
CA GLN A 31 30.68 21.18 -4.40
C GLN A 31 29.58 21.95 -3.67
N GLU A 32 29.91 23.14 -3.14
CA GLU A 32 29.03 23.96 -2.30
C GLU A 32 27.63 24.26 -2.89
N PRO A 33 26.61 24.57 -2.05
CA PRO A 33 25.23 24.29 -2.33
C PRO A 33 24.58 25.37 -3.17
N ALA A 34 24.63 25.26 -4.47
CA ALA A 34 23.45 25.62 -5.22
C ALA A 34 22.37 24.61 -4.85
N ASP A 35 21.15 25.07 -4.54
CA ASP A 35 20.03 24.22 -4.13
C ASP A 35 19.56 23.28 -5.26
N TYR A 36 20.39 22.28 -5.54
CA TYR A 36 20.13 21.24 -6.55
C TYR A 36 19.21 20.13 -6.03
N GLY A 37 18.76 20.23 -4.76
CA GLY A 37 18.01 19.17 -4.11
C GLY A 37 18.92 18.02 -3.65
N ARG A 38 18.29 17.02 -3.07
CA ARG A 38 18.95 15.82 -2.52
C ARG A 38 18.49 14.58 -3.27
N LEU A 39 19.45 13.84 -3.83
CA LEU A 39 19.23 12.49 -4.34
C LEU A 39 19.67 11.48 -3.28
N SER A 40 18.80 10.51 -2.99
CA SER A 40 19.12 9.37 -2.11
C SER A 40 18.71 8.06 -2.79
N GLY A 41 19.33 6.97 -2.41
CA GLY A 41 19.03 5.66 -2.96
C GLY A 41 19.36 4.54 -2.01
N SER A 42 18.70 3.41 -2.20
CA SER A 42 18.96 2.18 -1.48
C SER A 42 18.89 0.98 -2.41
N PHE A 43 19.75 0.02 -2.16
CA PHE A 43 19.68 -1.30 -2.79
C PHE A 43 19.61 -2.36 -1.69
N GLU A 44 18.62 -3.24 -1.80
CA GLU A 44 18.41 -4.36 -0.90
C GLU A 44 18.34 -5.64 -1.72
N THR A 45 19.00 -6.69 -1.26
CA THR A 45 18.94 -8.02 -1.85
C THR A 45 18.74 -9.07 -0.77
N ASN A 46 17.74 -9.93 -0.96
CA ASN A 46 17.48 -11.11 -0.15
C ASN A 46 17.73 -12.33 -1.03
N THR A 47 18.77 -13.08 -0.73
CA THR A 47 19.24 -14.21 -1.54
C THR A 47 19.32 -15.46 -0.69
N ILE A 48 18.75 -16.56 -1.17
CA ILE A 48 18.77 -17.86 -0.47
C ILE A 48 19.27 -18.93 -1.43
N TRP A 49 20.17 -19.78 -0.91
CA TRP A 49 20.57 -21.04 -1.52
C TRP A 49 19.93 -22.19 -0.75
N TYR A 50 19.06 -22.94 -1.41
CA TYR A 50 18.32 -24.05 -0.79
C TYR A 50 19.16 -25.32 -0.82
N MET A 51 19.47 -25.86 0.36
CA MET A 51 20.14 -27.15 0.53
C MET A 51 19.21 -28.18 1.15
N GLN A 52 19.36 -29.43 0.75
CA GLN A 52 18.61 -30.52 1.33
C GLN A 52 19.20 -30.89 2.69
N ASP A 53 18.34 -30.94 3.70
CA ASP A 53 18.67 -31.53 5.00
C ASP A 53 18.13 -32.96 5.04
N SER A 54 19.01 -33.93 5.32
CA SER A 54 18.64 -35.34 5.32
C SER A 54 17.78 -35.74 6.53
N VAL A 55 17.73 -34.92 7.58
CA VAL A 55 16.98 -35.19 8.81
C VAL A 55 15.54 -34.66 8.71
N ILE A 56 15.37 -33.41 8.19
CA ILE A 56 14.05 -32.76 8.13
C ILE A 56 13.40 -32.84 6.74
N TYR A 57 14.12 -33.34 5.74
CA TYR A 57 13.56 -33.54 4.40
C TYR A 57 12.49 -34.61 4.41
N ASN A 58 11.34 -34.30 3.85
CA ASN A 58 10.28 -35.27 3.56
C ASN A 58 9.67 -35.01 2.16
N LEU A 59 9.03 -36.05 1.62
CA LEU A 59 8.41 -36.02 0.29
C LEU A 59 7.23 -35.04 0.20
N SER A 60 6.62 -34.68 1.34
CA SER A 60 5.49 -33.74 1.39
C SER A 60 5.93 -32.29 1.29
N ASN A 61 7.22 -32.00 1.52
CA ASN A 61 7.79 -30.67 1.41
C ASN A 61 9.09 -30.70 0.60
N PRO A 62 9.02 -30.91 -0.71
CA PRO A 62 10.20 -31.01 -1.57
C PRO A 62 10.91 -29.66 -1.64
N LEU A 63 12.21 -29.70 -1.89
CA LEU A 63 12.98 -28.49 -2.17
C LEU A 63 12.43 -27.77 -3.39
N PRO A 64 12.53 -26.41 -3.42
CA PRO A 64 12.21 -25.63 -4.61
C PRO A 64 12.98 -26.17 -5.83
N LYS A 65 12.34 -26.13 -7.01
CA LYS A 65 12.95 -26.57 -8.27
C LYS A 65 14.25 -25.80 -8.54
N ASP A 66 14.22 -24.50 -8.31
CA ASP A 66 15.41 -23.65 -8.37
C ASP A 66 16.07 -23.64 -7.00
N ARG A 67 17.34 -24.10 -6.94
CA ARG A 67 18.13 -24.15 -5.69
C ARG A 67 18.57 -22.77 -5.18
N PHE A 68 18.29 -21.71 -5.95
CA PHE A 68 18.65 -20.34 -5.69
C PHE A 68 17.43 -19.45 -5.88
N GLY A 69 17.20 -18.57 -4.93
CA GLY A 69 16.17 -17.53 -5.03
C GLY A 69 16.75 -16.17 -4.64
N SER A 70 16.28 -15.09 -5.30
CA SER A 70 16.76 -13.73 -5.01
C SER A 70 15.66 -12.70 -5.27
N ASN A 71 15.31 -11.95 -4.23
CA ASN A 71 14.43 -10.78 -4.29
C ASN A 71 15.27 -9.53 -4.12
N ASN A 72 15.24 -8.63 -5.10
CA ASN A 72 16.10 -7.45 -5.15
C ASN A 72 15.24 -6.20 -5.33
N TYR A 73 15.60 -5.13 -4.62
CA TYR A 73 14.92 -3.85 -4.61
C TYR A 73 15.93 -2.73 -4.80
N LEU A 74 15.69 -1.86 -5.77
CA LEU A 74 16.45 -0.64 -5.98
C LEU A 74 15.51 0.55 -5.88
N LYS A 75 15.77 1.44 -4.95
CA LYS A 75 14.98 2.65 -4.73
C LYS A 75 15.83 3.90 -4.91
N LEU A 76 15.29 4.90 -5.59
CA LEU A 76 15.87 6.22 -5.76
C LEU A 76 14.81 7.26 -5.41
N ASP A 77 15.19 8.22 -4.57
CA ASP A 77 14.33 9.34 -4.19
C ASP A 77 15.09 10.66 -4.39
N TYR A 78 14.39 11.63 -4.94
CA TYR A 78 14.86 13.01 -5.11
C TYR A 78 13.95 13.95 -4.35
N THR A 79 14.52 14.90 -3.62
CA THR A 79 13.76 15.93 -2.89
C THR A 79 14.38 17.30 -3.12
N ARG A 80 13.52 18.31 -3.35
CA ARG A 80 13.91 19.71 -3.45
C ARG A 80 12.80 20.62 -2.95
N GLY A 81 13.02 21.26 -1.79
CA GLY A 81 11.99 22.08 -1.16
C GLY A 81 10.69 21.28 -0.93
N LYS A 82 9.60 21.76 -1.52
CA LYS A 82 8.27 21.13 -1.43
C LYS A 82 8.05 19.98 -2.42
N PHE A 83 8.97 19.78 -3.36
CA PHE A 83 8.88 18.73 -4.37
C PHE A 83 9.64 17.48 -3.96
N SER A 84 9.05 16.31 -4.19
CA SER A 84 9.70 15.01 -4.10
C SER A 84 9.29 14.11 -5.25
N ALA A 85 10.20 13.26 -5.70
CA ALA A 85 9.91 12.24 -6.70
C ALA A 85 10.74 10.99 -6.40
N GLY A 86 10.24 9.84 -6.76
CA GLY A 86 10.98 8.59 -6.53
C GLY A 86 10.61 7.52 -7.53
N VAL A 87 11.51 6.52 -7.61
CA VAL A 87 11.34 5.31 -8.42
C VAL A 87 11.88 4.11 -7.68
N GLN A 88 11.15 2.99 -7.73
CA GLN A 88 11.58 1.70 -7.20
C GLN A 88 11.50 0.65 -8.30
N GLY A 89 12.60 -0.06 -8.51
CA GLY A 89 12.66 -1.26 -9.31
C GLY A 89 12.71 -2.51 -8.43
N GLU A 90 12.01 -3.55 -8.83
CA GLU A 90 12.02 -4.86 -8.20
C GLU A 90 12.46 -5.93 -9.20
N LEU A 91 13.27 -6.88 -8.73
CA LEU A 91 13.74 -8.02 -9.51
C LEU A 91 13.69 -9.29 -8.67
N TYR A 92 12.88 -10.23 -9.09
CA TYR A 92 12.74 -11.56 -8.49
C TYR A 92 13.30 -12.60 -9.47
N ALA A 93 14.43 -13.19 -9.17
CA ALA A 93 15.18 -13.98 -10.14
C ALA A 93 15.95 -15.19 -9.55
N PRO A 94 15.29 -16.32 -9.37
CA PRO A 94 13.86 -16.60 -9.18
C PRO A 94 13.31 -16.03 -7.86
N VAL A 95 11.99 -16.03 -7.68
CA VAL A 95 11.35 -15.65 -6.42
C VAL A 95 11.79 -16.56 -5.27
N LEU A 96 11.89 -16.01 -4.07
CA LEU A 96 12.13 -16.79 -2.87
C LEU A 96 10.96 -17.73 -2.57
N SER A 97 11.26 -18.90 -2.00
CA SER A 97 10.24 -19.85 -1.53
C SER A 97 9.30 -19.15 -0.53
N GLY A 98 8.00 -19.37 -0.69
CA GLY A 98 6.95 -18.69 0.08
C GLY A 98 6.35 -17.46 -0.62
N TYR A 99 7.04 -16.90 -1.62
CA TYR A 99 6.47 -15.83 -2.45
C TYR A 99 5.64 -16.40 -3.60
N GLN A 100 4.68 -15.63 -4.06
CA GLN A 100 3.86 -15.99 -5.23
C GLN A 100 4.69 -15.92 -6.51
N ASN A 101 4.56 -16.94 -7.39
CA ASN A 101 5.30 -17.01 -8.66
C ASN A 101 4.98 -15.83 -9.61
N GLN A 102 3.85 -15.15 -9.42
CA GLN A 102 3.44 -13.98 -10.17
C GLN A 102 4.38 -12.77 -9.99
N PHE A 103 5.23 -12.79 -8.96
CA PHE A 103 6.28 -11.78 -8.78
C PHE A 103 7.50 -12.01 -9.68
N GLN A 104 7.68 -13.20 -10.25
CA GLN A 104 8.90 -13.53 -10.99
C GLN A 104 9.14 -12.59 -12.17
N GLY A 105 10.34 -12.01 -12.20
CA GLY A 105 10.77 -11.06 -13.22
C GLY A 105 11.25 -9.76 -12.63
N GLY A 106 11.42 -8.75 -13.49
CA GLY A 106 11.85 -7.42 -13.09
C GLY A 106 10.98 -6.33 -13.68
N LYS A 107 10.64 -5.33 -12.87
CA LYS A 107 9.82 -4.17 -13.28
C LYS A 107 10.12 -2.95 -12.41
N ILE A 108 9.87 -1.77 -12.96
CA ILE A 108 9.69 -0.55 -12.15
C ILE A 108 8.29 -0.63 -11.54
N THR A 109 8.22 -0.77 -10.24
CA THR A 109 6.99 -1.12 -9.52
C THR A 109 6.41 0.03 -8.72
N ASN A 110 7.21 1.05 -8.45
CA ASN A 110 6.75 2.26 -7.79
C ASN A 110 7.43 3.47 -8.45
N LYS A 111 6.66 4.47 -8.82
CA LYS A 111 7.12 5.71 -9.39
C LYS A 111 6.17 6.82 -8.99
N TYR A 112 6.67 7.88 -8.40
CA TYR A 112 5.82 8.97 -7.93
C TYR A 112 6.47 10.33 -8.10
N ALA A 113 5.63 11.35 -8.14
CA ALA A 113 6.00 12.74 -7.95
C ALA A 113 4.99 13.38 -6.97
N SER A 114 5.49 14.14 -6.02
CA SER A 114 4.67 14.77 -4.99
C SER A 114 5.08 16.21 -4.77
N TRP A 115 4.10 17.04 -4.53
CA TRP A 115 4.25 18.39 -4.01
C TRP A 115 3.55 18.47 -2.65
N THR A 116 4.28 18.91 -1.63
CA THR A 116 3.75 19.02 -0.27
C THR A 116 4.03 20.43 0.27
N ASP A 117 2.97 21.11 0.63
CA ASP A 117 2.98 22.40 1.31
C ASP A 117 2.42 22.25 2.73
N ASP A 118 2.46 23.31 3.53
CA ASP A 118 1.94 23.30 4.91
C ASP A 118 0.45 22.96 4.94
N ASN A 119 -0.31 23.44 3.96
CA ASN A 119 -1.76 23.31 3.93
C ASN A 119 -2.29 22.32 2.90
N PHE A 120 -1.48 21.86 1.95
CA PHE A 120 -1.94 20.90 0.96
C PHE A 120 -0.82 20.00 0.44
N PHE A 121 -1.20 18.85 -0.07
CA PHE A 121 -0.32 17.99 -0.84
C PHE A 121 -1.02 17.43 -2.06
N VAL A 122 -0.24 17.09 -3.08
CA VAL A 122 -0.67 16.28 -4.22
C VAL A 122 0.43 15.29 -4.57
N THR A 123 0.04 14.04 -4.82
CA THR A 123 0.94 12.97 -5.29
C THR A 123 0.34 12.35 -6.55
N VAL A 124 1.17 12.19 -7.57
CA VAL A 124 0.83 11.49 -8.81
C VAL A 124 1.77 10.31 -8.98
N GLY A 125 1.25 9.16 -9.40
CA GLY A 125 1.96 7.90 -9.50
C GLY A 125 1.58 6.94 -8.40
N ASP A 126 2.53 6.14 -7.93
CA ASP A 126 2.30 5.13 -6.89
C ASP A 126 2.36 5.76 -5.48
N PHE A 127 1.41 5.41 -4.66
CA PHE A 127 1.37 5.85 -3.26
C PHE A 127 0.80 4.78 -2.34
N TYR A 128 1.12 4.93 -1.05
CA TYR A 128 0.52 4.20 0.06
C TYR A 128 -0.33 5.17 0.86
N ASP A 129 -1.47 4.71 1.36
CA ASP A 129 -2.35 5.49 2.23
C ASP A 129 -3.22 4.59 3.09
N GLN A 130 -3.80 5.15 4.15
CA GLN A 130 -4.70 4.45 5.05
C GLN A 130 -5.78 5.41 5.53
N TYR A 131 -7.04 4.98 5.53
CA TYR A 131 -8.16 5.75 6.05
C TYR A 131 -8.54 5.23 7.44
N GLY A 132 -8.55 6.13 8.42
CA GLY A 132 -8.83 5.81 9.82
C GLY A 132 -7.93 4.69 10.36
N SER A 133 -8.55 3.69 10.99
CA SER A 133 -7.85 2.51 11.51
C SER A 133 -7.37 1.54 10.41
N GLY A 134 -7.78 1.75 9.16
CA GLY A 134 -7.49 0.87 8.04
C GLY A 134 -8.56 -0.19 7.76
N LEU A 135 -9.69 -0.16 8.44
CA LEU A 135 -10.77 -1.13 8.26
C LEU A 135 -11.39 -1.09 6.86
N ILE A 136 -11.45 0.07 6.22
CA ILE A 136 -11.99 0.20 4.86
C ILE A 136 -10.90 0.33 3.80
N PHE A 137 -9.75 0.92 4.15
CA PHE A 137 -8.65 1.10 3.22
C PHE A 137 -7.30 1.18 3.93
N ARG A 138 -6.39 0.30 3.53
CA ARG A 138 -4.99 0.32 3.92
C ARG A 138 -4.13 -0.20 2.77
N ALA A 139 -3.29 0.66 2.21
CA ALA A 139 -2.29 0.33 1.20
C ALA A 139 -0.90 0.47 1.83
N TYR A 140 -0.10 -0.61 1.78
CA TYR A 140 1.22 -0.67 2.39
C TYR A 140 2.13 -1.68 1.68
N GLU A 141 3.42 -1.64 1.97
CA GLU A 141 4.40 -2.63 1.57
C GLU A 141 4.91 -3.38 2.81
N ASP A 142 4.91 -4.70 2.73
CA ASP A 142 5.56 -5.59 3.68
C ASP A 142 6.35 -6.64 2.90
N ARG A 143 7.66 -6.44 2.84
CA ARG A 143 8.57 -7.31 2.08
C ARG A 143 8.73 -8.68 2.73
N ALA A 144 8.58 -8.80 4.04
CA ALA A 144 8.67 -10.08 4.72
C ALA A 144 7.49 -11.00 4.37
N LEU A 145 6.31 -10.41 4.17
CA LEU A 145 5.11 -11.13 3.76
C LEU A 145 4.94 -11.21 2.22
N GLY A 146 5.83 -10.57 1.44
CA GLY A 146 5.67 -10.47 -0.01
C GLY A 146 4.41 -9.69 -0.41
N MET A 147 4.03 -8.69 0.37
CA MET A 147 2.84 -7.88 0.14
C MET A 147 3.24 -6.47 -0.30
N ASN A 148 2.63 -6.01 -1.39
CA ASN A 148 2.70 -4.61 -1.81
C ASN A 148 1.35 -4.24 -2.45
N SER A 149 0.60 -3.39 -1.78
CA SER A 149 -0.73 -2.93 -2.17
C SER A 149 -0.76 -1.46 -2.55
N SER A 150 0.35 -0.92 -3.11
CA SER A 150 0.38 0.46 -3.61
C SER A 150 -0.76 0.75 -4.59
N VAL A 151 -1.15 2.01 -4.68
CA VAL A 151 -2.16 2.47 -5.63
C VAL A 151 -1.47 3.39 -6.64
N GLU A 152 -1.59 3.09 -7.94
CA GLU A 152 -1.14 3.97 -9.01
C GLU A 152 -2.27 4.93 -9.39
N GLY A 153 -2.04 6.23 -9.23
CA GLY A 153 -3.05 7.22 -9.54
C GLY A 153 -2.71 8.62 -9.05
N VAL A 154 -3.69 9.27 -8.47
CA VAL A 154 -3.54 10.60 -7.87
C VAL A 154 -4.16 10.59 -6.48
N ARG A 155 -3.46 11.19 -5.52
CA ARG A 155 -4.02 11.58 -4.24
C ARG A 155 -3.70 13.04 -3.93
N ALA A 156 -4.62 13.71 -3.28
CA ALA A 156 -4.45 15.08 -2.82
C ALA A 156 -5.15 15.26 -1.48
N GLY A 157 -4.67 16.21 -0.70
CA GLY A 157 -5.31 16.58 0.55
C GLY A 157 -5.03 18.02 0.90
N MET A 158 -5.87 18.59 1.75
CA MET A 158 -5.73 19.94 2.25
C MET A 158 -6.21 20.08 3.70
N ASN A 159 -5.60 21.02 4.41
CA ASN A 159 -5.99 21.44 5.75
C ASN A 159 -6.56 22.86 5.68
N ILE A 160 -7.66 23.10 6.35
CA ILE A 160 -8.30 24.41 6.50
C ILE A 160 -8.15 24.81 7.98
N GLY A 161 -7.07 25.52 8.26
CA GLY A 161 -6.63 25.80 9.63
C GLY A 161 -6.50 24.50 10.44
N ASP A 162 -6.77 24.59 11.74
CA ASP A 162 -6.76 23.44 12.65
C ASP A 162 -8.16 22.80 12.80
N ILE A 163 -9.10 23.17 11.92
CA ILE A 163 -10.52 22.80 12.08
C ILE A 163 -10.87 21.63 11.20
N PHE A 164 -10.42 21.65 9.94
CA PHE A 164 -10.87 20.67 8.95
C PHE A 164 -9.70 20.20 8.08
N ALA A 165 -9.63 18.89 7.91
CA ALA A 165 -8.72 18.24 6.96
C ALA A 165 -9.51 17.32 6.04
N ILE A 166 -9.11 17.29 4.77
CA ILE A 166 -9.68 16.36 3.79
C ILE A 166 -8.58 15.85 2.87
N ARG A 167 -8.66 14.58 2.50
CA ARG A 167 -7.85 13.97 1.43
C ARG A 167 -8.72 13.08 0.57
N ALA A 168 -8.34 12.97 -0.68
CA ALA A 168 -9.03 12.14 -1.66
C ALA A 168 -8.03 11.44 -2.58
N MET A 169 -8.44 10.33 -3.15
CA MET A 169 -7.65 9.57 -4.10
C MET A 169 -8.49 8.97 -5.23
N LEU A 170 -7.81 8.73 -6.35
CA LEU A 170 -8.29 7.96 -7.49
C LEU A 170 -7.12 7.19 -8.07
N GLY A 171 -7.26 5.86 -8.25
CA GLY A 171 -6.19 5.06 -8.82
C GLY A 171 -6.53 3.59 -8.96
N ARG A 172 -5.54 2.79 -9.36
CA ARG A 172 -5.64 1.34 -9.53
C ARG A 172 -4.74 0.65 -8.50
N PRO A 173 -5.24 -0.32 -7.74
CA PRO A 173 -4.41 -1.06 -6.79
C PRO A 173 -3.42 -1.95 -7.53
N ARG A 174 -2.23 -2.08 -6.97
CA ARG A 174 -1.22 -3.02 -7.44
C ARG A 174 -1.66 -4.46 -7.15
N LEU A 175 -1.43 -5.34 -8.11
CA LEU A 175 -1.61 -6.77 -8.01
C LEU A 175 -0.34 -7.46 -8.51
N TYR A 176 0.53 -7.93 -7.59
CA TYR A 176 1.86 -8.49 -7.89
C TYR A 176 2.75 -7.51 -8.66
N MET A 177 3.09 -7.82 -9.90
CA MET A 177 3.92 -6.98 -10.79
C MET A 177 3.09 -6.10 -11.73
N GLU A 178 1.75 -6.14 -11.65
CA GLU A 178 0.82 -5.39 -12.50
C GLU A 178 -0.15 -4.57 -11.64
N TYR A 179 -0.99 -3.78 -12.29
CA TYR A 179 -2.11 -3.10 -11.65
C TYR A 179 -3.41 -3.81 -11.97
N ALA A 180 -4.28 -3.93 -10.98
CA ALA A 180 -5.60 -4.51 -11.17
C ALA A 180 -6.43 -3.69 -12.19
N PRO A 181 -7.35 -4.32 -12.93
CA PRO A 181 -8.26 -3.61 -13.83
C PRO A 181 -9.30 -2.76 -13.10
N SER A 182 -9.45 -2.96 -11.79
CA SER A 182 -10.38 -2.21 -10.95
C SER A 182 -9.86 -0.80 -10.62
N TRP A 183 -10.78 0.14 -10.42
CA TRP A 183 -10.50 1.51 -10.02
C TRP A 183 -10.95 1.77 -8.59
N LEU A 184 -10.05 2.30 -7.77
CA LEU A 184 -10.33 2.81 -6.43
C LEU A 184 -10.53 4.32 -6.47
N ARG A 185 -11.55 4.79 -5.75
CA ARG A 185 -11.81 6.20 -5.48
C ARG A 185 -12.23 6.34 -4.03
N GLY A 186 -11.65 7.30 -3.33
CA GLY A 186 -11.94 7.46 -1.92
C GLY A 186 -11.69 8.85 -1.41
N ALA A 187 -12.27 9.15 -0.27
CA ALA A 187 -12.04 10.36 0.50
C ALA A 187 -12.05 10.06 1.99
N ASP A 188 -11.28 10.82 2.74
CA ASP A 188 -11.19 10.79 4.20
C ASP A 188 -11.17 12.22 4.71
N ALA A 189 -11.98 12.53 5.71
CA ALA A 189 -12.11 13.87 6.27
C ALA A 189 -12.13 13.83 7.80
N THR A 190 -11.56 14.87 8.41
CA THR A 190 -11.52 15.09 9.87
C THR A 190 -12.06 16.46 10.18
N LEU A 191 -12.95 16.54 11.15
CA LEU A 191 -13.46 17.77 11.72
C LEU A 191 -13.06 17.85 13.21
N ALA A 192 -12.13 18.76 13.54
CA ALA A 192 -11.64 18.97 14.89
C ALA A 192 -12.62 19.83 15.71
N LEU A 193 -13.55 19.20 16.41
CA LEU A 193 -14.53 19.89 17.26
C LEU A 193 -13.85 20.66 18.40
N SER A 194 -12.73 20.14 18.90
CA SER A 194 -11.93 20.84 19.93
C SER A 194 -11.49 22.23 19.48
N SER A 195 -11.09 22.38 18.21
CA SER A 195 -10.69 23.68 17.65
C SER A 195 -11.90 24.61 17.45
N ILE A 196 -13.05 24.08 17.07
CA ILE A 196 -14.29 24.84 16.90
C ILE A 196 -14.78 25.37 18.24
N PHE A 197 -14.75 24.55 19.31
CA PHE A 197 -15.22 24.93 20.65
C PHE A 197 -14.13 25.56 21.51
N GLY A 198 -12.90 25.68 21.01
CA GLY A 198 -11.79 26.32 21.73
C GLY A 198 -11.28 25.50 22.94
N PHE A 199 -11.36 24.17 22.90
CA PHE A 199 -10.83 23.31 23.95
C PHE A 199 -9.30 23.34 23.95
N LYS A 200 -8.68 23.64 25.10
CA LYS A 200 -7.22 23.80 25.21
C LYS A 200 -6.49 22.56 25.73
N SER A 201 -7.19 21.70 26.47
CA SER A 201 -6.58 20.54 27.15
C SER A 201 -7.14 19.19 26.73
N GLN A 202 -8.00 19.19 25.73
CA GLN A 202 -8.62 17.98 25.22
C GLN A 202 -8.78 18.07 23.71
N TYR A 203 -8.63 16.93 23.04
CA TYR A 203 -8.87 16.78 21.62
C TYR A 203 -10.17 16.00 21.40
N LEU A 204 -11.05 16.53 20.58
CA LEU A 204 -12.27 15.86 20.16
C LEU A 204 -12.42 16.07 18.65
N ALA A 205 -12.54 14.99 17.88
CA ALA A 205 -12.73 15.03 16.44
C ALA A 205 -13.80 14.05 15.98
N LEU A 206 -14.50 14.43 14.94
CA LEU A 206 -15.32 13.54 14.11
C LEU A 206 -14.59 13.31 12.79
N GLU A 207 -14.52 12.07 12.37
CA GLU A 207 -13.87 11.68 11.15
C GLU A 207 -14.80 10.81 10.30
N GLY A 208 -14.64 10.88 9.00
CA GLY A 208 -15.42 10.07 8.08
C GLY A 208 -14.61 9.68 6.87
N SER A 209 -14.80 8.46 6.39
CA SER A 209 -14.17 7.98 5.16
C SER A 209 -15.17 7.30 4.26
N PHE A 210 -14.92 7.40 2.98
CA PHE A 210 -15.65 6.69 1.93
C PHE A 210 -14.65 6.11 0.94
N LEU A 211 -14.88 4.86 0.53
CA LEU A 211 -14.11 4.18 -0.50
C LEU A 211 -15.09 3.51 -1.47
N SER A 212 -14.85 3.63 -2.77
CA SER A 212 -15.54 2.87 -3.80
C SER A 212 -14.54 2.21 -4.74
N GLN A 213 -14.76 0.94 -5.05
CA GLN A 213 -14.03 0.18 -6.05
C GLN A 213 -14.96 -0.17 -7.20
N TYR A 214 -14.62 0.29 -8.40
CA TYR A 214 -15.26 -0.13 -9.63
C TYR A 214 -14.54 -1.36 -10.19
N ASP A 215 -15.28 -2.44 -10.42
CA ASP A 215 -14.78 -3.66 -11.05
C ASP A 215 -15.90 -4.29 -11.90
N ALA A 216 -15.77 -4.19 -13.22
CA ALA A 216 -16.76 -4.74 -14.15
C ALA A 216 -16.93 -6.26 -14.04
N ALA A 217 -15.90 -7.00 -13.58
CA ALA A 217 -15.96 -8.44 -13.41
C ALA A 217 -17.00 -8.88 -12.36
N ARG A 218 -17.35 -8.00 -11.42
CA ARG A 218 -18.38 -8.28 -10.40
C ARG A 218 -19.77 -8.50 -10.99
N LEU A 219 -20.08 -7.92 -12.16
CA LEU A 219 -21.34 -8.15 -12.87
C LEU A 219 -21.52 -9.59 -13.35
N ASN A 220 -20.44 -10.37 -13.41
CA ASN A 220 -20.48 -11.78 -13.80
C ASN A 220 -20.87 -12.72 -12.64
N ILE A 221 -21.01 -12.19 -11.42
CA ILE A 221 -21.43 -12.98 -10.25
C ILE A 221 -22.94 -13.08 -10.25
N THR A 222 -23.44 -14.30 -10.44
CA THR A 222 -24.87 -14.62 -10.47
C THR A 222 -25.22 -15.64 -9.39
N ASN A 223 -26.48 -15.67 -8.97
CA ASN A 223 -27.05 -16.75 -8.18
C ASN A 223 -27.43 -17.95 -9.08
N ASN A 224 -27.92 -19.04 -8.49
CA ASN A 224 -28.35 -20.23 -9.22
C ASN A 224 -29.58 -19.97 -10.14
N ALA A 225 -30.32 -18.92 -9.92
CA ALA A 225 -31.40 -18.47 -10.81
C ALA A 225 -30.89 -17.68 -12.03
N GLY A 226 -29.56 -17.40 -12.10
CA GLY A 226 -28.93 -16.61 -13.17
C GLY A 226 -29.09 -15.09 -12.97
N GLU A 227 -29.53 -14.63 -11.83
CA GLU A 227 -29.67 -13.21 -11.53
C GLU A 227 -28.34 -12.60 -11.08
N HIS A 228 -27.99 -11.42 -11.59
CA HIS A 228 -26.83 -10.65 -11.13
C HIS A 228 -27.08 -10.13 -9.73
N ILE A 229 -26.26 -10.58 -8.77
CA ILE A 229 -26.44 -10.25 -7.34
C ILE A 229 -25.56 -9.10 -6.85
N LEU A 230 -24.60 -8.64 -7.65
CA LEU A 230 -23.68 -7.58 -7.32
C LEU A 230 -23.71 -6.47 -8.37
N SER A 231 -23.44 -5.24 -7.94
CA SER A 231 -23.12 -4.13 -8.84
C SER A 231 -21.63 -4.11 -9.18
N SER A 232 -21.26 -3.40 -10.26
CA SER A 232 -19.87 -3.13 -10.61
C SER A 232 -19.13 -2.30 -9.55
N ASP A 233 -19.86 -1.52 -8.76
CA ASP A 233 -19.31 -0.70 -7.69
C ASP A 233 -19.48 -1.38 -6.33
N MET A 234 -18.37 -1.54 -5.62
CA MET A 234 -18.33 -1.92 -4.21
C MET A 234 -17.94 -0.68 -3.41
N SER A 235 -18.75 -0.28 -2.45
CA SER A 235 -18.48 0.87 -1.60
C SER A 235 -18.39 0.48 -0.13
N ALA A 236 -17.54 1.18 0.60
CA ALA A 236 -17.42 1.09 2.05
C ALA A 236 -17.37 2.50 2.64
N TRP A 237 -17.89 2.66 3.83
CA TRP A 237 -17.83 3.89 4.59
C TRP A 237 -17.42 3.63 6.03
N SER A 238 -16.79 4.61 6.65
CA SER A 238 -16.43 4.60 8.06
C SER A 238 -16.80 5.95 8.68
N ALA A 239 -17.34 5.91 9.90
CA ALA A 239 -17.57 7.08 10.73
C ALA A 239 -16.87 6.85 12.08
N ARG A 240 -16.09 7.84 12.52
CA ARG A 240 -15.23 7.74 13.70
C ARG A 240 -15.41 8.93 14.62
N MET A 241 -15.25 8.68 15.92
CA MET A 241 -15.08 9.70 16.93
C MET A 241 -13.78 9.43 17.70
N VAL A 242 -12.95 10.44 17.83
CA VAL A 242 -11.68 10.39 18.56
C VAL A 242 -11.74 11.38 19.71
N TYR A 243 -11.33 10.93 20.90
CA TYR A 243 -11.25 11.77 22.09
C TYR A 243 -9.95 11.51 22.85
N GLU A 244 -9.27 12.59 23.22
CA GLU A 244 -8.05 12.52 24.02
C GLU A 244 -8.06 13.62 25.09
N ALA A 245 -7.81 13.25 26.35
CA ALA A 245 -7.69 14.20 27.47
C ALA A 245 -6.98 13.56 28.65
N ALA A 246 -6.11 14.31 29.32
CA ALA A 246 -5.49 13.95 30.61
C ALA A 246 -4.87 12.51 30.61
N GLY A 247 -4.23 12.11 29.52
CA GLY A 247 -3.65 10.79 29.37
C GLY A 247 -4.63 9.70 28.89
N PHE A 248 -5.92 9.98 28.87
CA PHE A 248 -6.92 9.09 28.28
C PHE A 248 -7.00 9.28 26.76
N SER A 249 -7.08 8.20 26.02
CA SER A 249 -7.37 8.18 24.58
C SER A 249 -8.50 7.21 24.29
N GLY A 250 -9.42 7.61 23.45
CA GLY A 250 -10.55 6.78 23.02
C GLY A 250 -10.86 6.98 21.55
N ARG A 251 -11.14 5.89 20.86
CA ARG A 251 -11.64 5.88 19.48
C ARG A 251 -12.79 4.90 19.34
N VAL A 252 -13.83 5.34 18.67
CA VAL A 252 -14.91 4.47 18.22
C VAL A 252 -15.03 4.60 16.71
N GLU A 253 -15.06 3.48 15.99
CA GLU A 253 -15.23 3.43 14.54
C GLU A 253 -16.36 2.50 14.17
N LEU A 254 -17.26 2.97 13.32
CA LEU A 254 -18.36 2.21 12.72
C LEU A 254 -18.13 2.11 11.23
N VAL A 255 -18.23 0.90 10.69
CA VAL A 255 -17.97 0.61 9.28
C VAL A 255 -19.16 -0.10 8.65
N GLY A 256 -19.51 0.31 7.44
CA GLY A 256 -20.46 -0.38 6.58
C GLY A 256 -19.91 -0.58 5.18
N LYS A 257 -20.34 -1.66 4.52
CA LYS A 257 -19.93 -2.02 3.17
C LYS A 257 -21.12 -2.52 2.37
N THR A 258 -21.19 -2.14 1.09
CA THR A 258 -22.17 -2.68 0.12
C THR A 258 -21.99 -4.19 -0.07
N PRO A 259 -22.98 -4.91 -0.63
CA PRO A 259 -22.91 -6.36 -0.66
C PRO A 259 -21.65 -6.91 -1.33
N GLY A 260 -20.99 -7.82 -0.62
CA GLY A 260 -20.20 -8.91 -1.18
C GLY A 260 -21.12 -10.12 -1.39
N TYR A 261 -20.50 -11.28 -1.66
CA TYR A 261 -21.25 -12.54 -1.74
C TYR A 261 -20.50 -13.62 -0.94
N TYR A 262 -21.23 -14.61 -0.50
CA TYR A 262 -20.69 -15.86 0.02
C TYR A 262 -21.53 -17.01 -0.52
N MET A 263 -20.96 -18.22 -0.49
CA MET A 263 -21.63 -19.39 -1.01
C MET A 263 -22.40 -20.09 0.12
N VAL A 264 -23.70 -20.32 -0.09
CA VAL A 264 -24.57 -21.09 0.81
C VAL A 264 -25.20 -22.18 -0.02
N ASP A 265 -25.02 -23.44 0.37
CA ASP A 265 -25.55 -24.62 -0.29
C ASP A 265 -25.32 -24.65 -1.82
N GLY A 266 -24.17 -24.11 -2.26
CA GLY A 266 -23.80 -24.04 -3.67
C GLY A 266 -24.39 -22.83 -4.43
N ASP A 267 -25.07 -21.91 -3.74
CA ASP A 267 -25.59 -20.68 -4.32
C ASP A 267 -24.87 -19.44 -3.81
N ASN A 268 -24.71 -18.44 -4.67
CA ASN A 268 -24.14 -17.15 -4.32
C ASN A 268 -25.18 -16.23 -3.68
N VAL A 269 -24.96 -15.85 -2.44
CA VAL A 269 -25.90 -15.01 -1.66
C VAL A 269 -25.23 -13.67 -1.33
N PRO A 270 -25.89 -12.52 -1.63
CA PRO A 270 -25.36 -11.21 -1.29
C PRO A 270 -25.44 -10.94 0.22
N TYR A 271 -24.42 -10.30 0.80
CA TYR A 271 -24.43 -9.86 2.20
C TYR A 271 -23.78 -8.49 2.38
N PHE A 272 -24.32 -7.70 3.32
CA PHE A 272 -23.78 -6.41 3.74
C PHE A 272 -22.73 -6.62 4.85
N GLY A 273 -21.54 -6.07 4.64
CA GLY A 273 -20.50 -6.07 5.68
C GLY A 273 -20.72 -4.95 6.69
N ARG A 274 -20.51 -5.25 7.98
CA ARG A 274 -20.48 -4.27 9.06
C ARG A 274 -19.35 -4.62 10.02
N ALA A 275 -18.69 -3.60 10.58
CA ALA A 275 -17.69 -3.76 11.61
C ALA A 275 -17.75 -2.61 12.60
N GLN A 276 -17.29 -2.86 13.82
CA GLN A 276 -17.15 -1.88 14.88
C GLN A 276 -15.79 -2.06 15.51
N LEU A 277 -15.10 -0.95 15.80
CA LEU A 277 -13.84 -0.92 16.52
C LEU A 277 -13.97 0.05 17.67
N ILE A 278 -13.56 -0.37 18.86
CA ILE A 278 -13.43 0.47 20.05
C ILE A 278 -12.01 0.30 20.57
N GLU A 279 -11.29 1.39 20.65
CA GLU A 279 -9.95 1.46 21.22
C GLU A 279 -9.99 2.41 22.40
N LEU A 280 -9.46 1.97 23.52
CA LEU A 280 -9.34 2.77 24.75
C LEU A 280 -7.90 2.63 25.24
N GLY A 281 -7.31 3.73 25.62
CA GLY A 281 -5.97 3.77 26.17
C GLY A 281 -5.88 4.77 27.30
N TYR A 282 -5.00 4.51 28.23
CA TYR A 282 -4.62 5.47 29.27
C TYR A 282 -3.11 5.43 29.47
N SER A 283 -2.48 6.59 29.48
CA SER A 283 -1.07 6.75 29.83
C SER A 283 -0.90 7.65 31.03
N GLY A 284 -0.31 7.12 32.11
CA GLY A 284 0.07 7.85 33.33
C GLY A 284 1.58 8.03 33.42
N HIS A 285 2.04 8.64 34.51
CA HIS A 285 3.47 8.79 34.73
C HIS A 285 4.15 7.42 34.97
N GLY A 286 4.92 6.96 33.98
CA GLY A 286 5.67 5.71 34.03
C GLY A 286 4.88 4.43 33.69
N TRP A 287 3.63 4.52 33.25
CA TRP A 287 2.84 3.37 32.81
C TRP A 287 1.76 3.75 31.80
N GLY A 288 1.29 2.78 31.02
CA GLY A 288 0.21 2.94 30.06
C GLY A 288 -0.50 1.60 29.78
N ILE A 289 -1.75 1.68 29.38
CA ILE A 289 -2.61 0.58 28.94
C ILE A 289 -3.16 0.94 27.57
#